data_c34dfafa2edfdc32b60d1adb3022a019
#
_entry.id   c34dfafa2edfdc32b60d1adb3022a019
#
_cell.length_a   1.000
_cell.length_b   1.000
_cell.length_c   1.000
_cell.angle_alpha   90.00
_cell.angle_beta   90.00
_cell.angle_gamma   90.00
#
_symmetry.space_group_name_H-M   'P 1'
#
loop_
_entity.id
_entity.type
_entity.pdbx_description
1 polymer ?
#
loop_
_entity_poly.entity_id
_entity_poly.type
_entity_poly.pdbx_seq_one_letter_code
_entity_poly.pdbx_strand_id
1 'polypeptide(L)'
;MLREKIHFTTGRLARAALEAILVELALQAGFDYSIQTLPITVAALLTPQWIAPRLEVPSGTTKIILPGYCDGDLSPLHAVTEIPIEIGPKDLRQLPQFFGQKQNHDGLGEWDIEIIAEINHAPRKTLPDILAMAESMRTDGANLIDVGCEPNSCWQGVGDCVKALRDAGHRVSIDSLNPVEISAAVKAGAELVLSVNESNREFAADWGCEVVVIPDDIQNIDSMDATIEMLVDQNVPVRLDPILEPIGFGFANSIKRYLNAREKWPDAPMMMGIANITELTDVDSAGVNMLLLAICQELNITRVLTTQVINWARSSVKECDVARRLVYFSVAQQVPPKHLSEELLLLRDAKVLSYQPQQIAELAANIKDHNYRILADNGLLHLLGSGQHFSDTDPFKIFDALMDSGASNVDASHAFYLGFEMCKAMTALQLGKQYNQDQALDWGFLTVPETDRHRVSKRRKQS
;
A
#
# COMPACT_ATOMS: atom_id res chain seq x y z
N MET A 1 -12.65 1.06 -43.89
CA MET A 1 -11.89 -0.11 -43.38
C MET A 1 -12.90 -1.08 -42.80
N LEU A 2 -12.81 -2.37 -43.08
CA LEU A 2 -13.63 -3.38 -42.40
C LEU A 2 -13.26 -3.39 -40.93
N ARG A 3 -14.25 -3.33 -40.03
CA ARG A 3 -13.99 -3.46 -38.57
C ARG A 3 -13.39 -4.83 -38.30
N GLU A 4 -12.37 -4.87 -37.42
CA GLU A 4 -11.82 -6.13 -36.91
C GLU A 4 -12.92 -6.88 -36.15
N LYS A 5 -13.05 -8.18 -36.38
CA LYS A 5 -14.02 -9.02 -35.63
C LYS A 5 -13.28 -10.01 -34.76
N ILE A 6 -13.35 -9.81 -33.48
CA ILE A 6 -12.59 -10.58 -32.48
C ILE A 6 -13.49 -11.62 -31.82
N HIS A 7 -13.02 -12.86 -31.79
CA HIS A 7 -13.71 -13.96 -31.15
C HIS A 7 -13.07 -14.30 -29.80
N PHE A 8 -13.83 -14.18 -28.71
CA PHE A 8 -13.39 -14.47 -27.36
C PHE A 8 -13.90 -15.84 -26.91
N THR A 9 -13.04 -16.62 -26.26
CA THR A 9 -13.45 -17.87 -25.59
C THR A 9 -13.42 -17.70 -24.08
N THR A 10 -14.35 -18.29 -23.35
CA THR A 10 -14.41 -18.18 -21.91
C THR A 10 -15.12 -19.37 -21.26
N GLY A 11 -15.06 -19.49 -19.92
CA GLY A 11 -15.85 -20.40 -19.11
C GLY A 11 -17.17 -19.75 -18.63
N ARG A 12 -18.05 -20.58 -18.05
CA ARG A 12 -19.41 -20.15 -17.66
C ARG A 12 -19.41 -19.01 -16.64
N LEU A 13 -18.55 -19.05 -15.61
CA LEU A 13 -18.52 -18.02 -14.56
C LEU A 13 -18.04 -16.66 -15.07
N ALA A 14 -17.11 -16.62 -16.02
CA ALA A 14 -16.55 -15.36 -16.52
C ALA A 14 -17.36 -14.73 -17.66
N ARG A 15 -18.39 -15.43 -18.21
CA ARG A 15 -19.16 -14.98 -19.36
C ARG A 15 -19.77 -13.59 -19.18
N ALA A 16 -20.51 -13.39 -18.11
CA ALA A 16 -21.21 -12.12 -17.85
C ALA A 16 -20.23 -10.94 -17.63
N ALA A 17 -19.14 -11.19 -16.88
CA ALA A 17 -18.11 -10.18 -16.66
C ALA A 17 -17.35 -9.81 -17.95
N LEU A 18 -17.01 -10.80 -18.78
CA LEU A 18 -16.40 -10.56 -20.08
C LEU A 18 -17.31 -9.72 -20.99
N GLU A 19 -18.59 -10.08 -21.06
CA GLU A 19 -19.55 -9.36 -21.90
C GLU A 19 -19.73 -7.91 -21.46
N ALA A 20 -19.84 -7.65 -20.14
CA ALA A 20 -19.93 -6.30 -19.59
C ALA A 20 -18.72 -5.43 -20.00
N ILE A 21 -17.51 -5.97 -19.93
CA ILE A 21 -16.29 -5.25 -20.35
C ILE A 21 -16.28 -5.03 -21.87
N LEU A 22 -16.64 -6.03 -22.65
CA LEU A 22 -16.58 -5.95 -24.13
C LEU A 22 -17.59 -4.97 -24.72
N VAL A 23 -18.75 -4.76 -24.10
CA VAL A 23 -19.74 -3.78 -24.56
C VAL A 23 -19.12 -2.38 -24.68
N GLU A 24 -18.37 -1.97 -23.70
CA GLU A 24 -17.73 -0.65 -23.70
C GLU A 24 -16.42 -0.65 -24.50
N LEU A 25 -15.58 -1.65 -24.29
CA LEU A 25 -14.27 -1.77 -24.93
C LEU A 25 -14.37 -1.83 -26.45
N ALA A 26 -15.31 -2.61 -26.98
CA ALA A 26 -15.49 -2.75 -28.42
C ALA A 26 -15.92 -1.43 -29.10
N LEU A 27 -16.73 -0.62 -28.41
CA LEU A 27 -17.11 0.72 -28.87
C LEU A 27 -15.90 1.65 -28.91
N GLN A 28 -15.10 1.65 -27.85
CA GLN A 28 -13.95 2.54 -27.70
C GLN A 28 -12.78 2.15 -28.63
N ALA A 29 -12.48 0.85 -28.73
CA ALA A 29 -11.37 0.33 -29.55
C ALA A 29 -11.76 0.09 -31.02
N GLY A 30 -13.05 0.16 -31.38
CA GLY A 30 -13.54 0.15 -32.75
C GLY A 30 -13.56 -1.24 -33.43
N PHE A 31 -13.80 -2.32 -32.66
CA PHE A 31 -13.94 -3.69 -33.20
C PHE A 31 -15.32 -4.28 -32.91
N ASP A 32 -15.70 -5.31 -33.69
CA ASP A 32 -16.86 -6.15 -33.42
C ASP A 32 -16.42 -7.42 -32.68
N TYR A 33 -17.27 -7.99 -31.84
CA TYR A 33 -16.91 -9.17 -31.06
C TYR A 33 -17.96 -10.27 -31.09
N SER A 34 -17.50 -11.48 -30.78
CA SER A 34 -18.34 -12.63 -30.46
C SER A 34 -17.73 -13.39 -29.27
N ILE A 35 -18.57 -14.03 -28.48
CA ILE A 35 -18.10 -14.78 -27.29
C ILE A 35 -18.60 -16.22 -27.39
N GLN A 36 -17.66 -17.17 -27.33
CA GLN A 36 -17.96 -18.57 -27.13
C GLN A 36 -17.80 -18.94 -25.66
N THR A 37 -18.88 -19.43 -25.04
CA THR A 37 -18.84 -19.98 -23.69
C THR A 37 -18.63 -21.47 -23.75
N LEU A 38 -17.45 -21.92 -23.39
CA LEU A 38 -17.08 -23.33 -23.35
C LEU A 38 -17.73 -24.05 -22.16
N PRO A 39 -18.01 -25.38 -22.25
CA PRO A 39 -18.70 -26.14 -21.21
C PRO A 39 -17.81 -26.47 -19.99
N ILE A 40 -17.10 -25.45 -19.49
CA ILE A 40 -16.28 -25.46 -18.29
C ILE A 40 -16.70 -24.32 -17.35
N THR A 41 -16.65 -24.57 -16.04
CA THR A 41 -17.06 -23.55 -15.05
C THR A 41 -16.05 -22.43 -14.94
N VAL A 42 -14.75 -22.77 -14.79
CA VAL A 42 -13.65 -21.83 -14.53
C VAL A 42 -12.77 -21.70 -15.77
N ALA A 43 -12.71 -20.52 -16.34
CA ALA A 43 -11.93 -20.24 -17.57
C ALA A 43 -10.41 -20.51 -17.40
N ALA A 44 -9.87 -20.32 -16.19
CA ALA A 44 -8.46 -20.57 -15.89
C ALA A 44 -8.02 -22.05 -16.00
N LEU A 45 -8.97 -22.98 -16.12
CA LEU A 45 -8.68 -24.40 -16.32
C LEU A 45 -8.67 -24.81 -17.79
N LEU A 46 -8.88 -23.87 -18.71
CA LEU A 46 -8.84 -24.12 -20.15
C LEU A 46 -7.40 -24.35 -20.63
N THR A 47 -7.23 -25.35 -21.51
CA THR A 47 -5.95 -25.60 -22.20
C THR A 47 -6.16 -25.61 -23.71
N PRO A 48 -5.15 -25.30 -24.54
CA PRO A 48 -5.26 -25.33 -25.99
C PRO A 48 -5.77 -26.67 -26.55
N GLN A 49 -5.28 -27.77 -26.00
CA GLN A 49 -5.72 -29.13 -26.38
C GLN A 49 -7.20 -29.39 -26.07
N TRP A 50 -7.71 -28.85 -24.95
CA TRP A 50 -9.10 -29.02 -24.55
C TRP A 50 -10.03 -28.13 -25.38
N ILE A 51 -9.58 -26.93 -25.78
CA ILE A 51 -10.35 -25.98 -26.59
C ILE A 51 -10.44 -26.45 -28.04
N ALA A 52 -9.35 -26.92 -28.66
CA ALA A 52 -9.26 -27.21 -30.09
C ALA A 52 -10.44 -28.00 -30.66
N PRO A 53 -10.90 -29.13 -30.08
CA PRO A 53 -12.02 -29.86 -30.62
C PRO A 53 -13.40 -29.23 -30.37
N ARG A 54 -13.45 -28.12 -29.64
CA ARG A 54 -14.68 -27.41 -29.22
C ARG A 54 -14.75 -25.98 -29.74
N LEU A 55 -13.69 -25.54 -30.42
CA LEU A 55 -13.61 -24.18 -30.94
C LEU A 55 -14.57 -24.00 -32.13
N GLU A 56 -15.52 -23.10 -31.97
CA GLU A 56 -16.48 -22.70 -33.01
C GLU A 56 -16.21 -21.27 -33.39
N VAL A 57 -15.61 -21.06 -34.56
CA VAL A 57 -15.21 -19.74 -35.01
C VAL A 57 -16.27 -19.16 -35.97
N PRO A 58 -16.96 -18.06 -35.63
CA PRO A 58 -17.92 -17.41 -36.47
C PRO A 58 -17.29 -16.85 -37.78
N SER A 59 -18.05 -16.86 -38.86
CA SER A 59 -17.59 -16.32 -40.13
C SER A 59 -17.20 -14.83 -40.02
N GLY A 60 -16.08 -14.48 -40.68
CA GLY A 60 -15.54 -13.13 -40.68
C GLY A 60 -14.71 -12.79 -39.42
N THR A 61 -14.44 -13.73 -38.54
CA THR A 61 -13.51 -13.55 -37.43
C THR A 61 -12.09 -13.27 -37.97
N THR A 62 -11.45 -12.24 -37.44
CA THR A 62 -10.10 -11.81 -37.84
C THR A 62 -9.04 -12.19 -36.79
N LYS A 63 -9.47 -12.39 -35.54
CA LYS A 63 -8.61 -12.71 -34.41
C LYS A 63 -9.36 -13.51 -33.34
N ILE A 64 -8.69 -14.42 -32.67
CA ILE A 64 -9.23 -15.19 -31.53
C ILE A 64 -8.44 -14.82 -30.29
N ILE A 65 -9.15 -14.51 -29.18
CA ILE A 65 -8.53 -14.26 -27.87
C ILE A 65 -8.96 -15.34 -26.88
N LEU A 66 -7.95 -16.00 -26.31
CA LEU A 66 -8.09 -17.03 -25.30
C LEU A 66 -7.94 -16.45 -23.88
N PRO A 67 -8.49 -17.10 -22.84
CA PRO A 67 -8.21 -16.72 -21.44
C PRO A 67 -6.73 -16.75 -21.12
N GLY A 68 -6.27 -15.80 -20.30
CA GLY A 68 -4.85 -15.59 -20.02
C GLY A 68 -4.11 -16.72 -19.28
N TYR A 69 -4.83 -17.71 -18.75
CA TYR A 69 -4.24 -18.93 -18.19
C TYR A 69 -4.20 -20.08 -19.20
N CYS A 70 -4.68 -19.88 -20.41
CA CYS A 70 -4.61 -20.83 -21.50
C CYS A 70 -3.24 -20.73 -22.21
N ASP A 71 -2.16 -20.71 -21.42
CA ASP A 71 -0.78 -20.70 -21.91
C ASP A 71 -0.31 -22.13 -22.24
N GLY A 72 0.67 -22.25 -23.10
CA GLY A 72 1.23 -23.52 -23.55
C GLY A 72 1.30 -23.66 -25.06
N ASP A 73 1.44 -24.93 -25.53
CA ASP A 73 1.54 -25.21 -26.96
C ASP A 73 0.22 -24.96 -27.69
N LEU A 74 0.22 -23.95 -28.59
CA LEU A 74 -0.96 -23.58 -29.41
C LEU A 74 -1.10 -24.44 -30.68
N SER A 75 -0.20 -25.37 -30.97
CA SER A 75 -0.24 -26.22 -32.16
C SER A 75 -1.58 -26.95 -32.35
N PRO A 76 -2.26 -27.45 -31.30
CA PRO A 76 -3.57 -28.07 -31.46
C PRO A 76 -4.65 -27.13 -31.98
N LEU A 77 -4.57 -25.86 -31.64
CA LEU A 77 -5.49 -24.81 -32.10
C LEU A 77 -5.15 -24.37 -33.52
N HIS A 78 -3.88 -24.21 -33.86
CA HIS A 78 -3.46 -23.91 -35.23
C HIS A 78 -3.77 -25.03 -36.23
N ALA A 79 -3.97 -26.28 -35.74
CA ALA A 79 -4.44 -27.39 -36.57
C ALA A 79 -5.93 -27.28 -36.99
N VAL A 80 -6.74 -26.46 -36.27
CA VAL A 80 -8.19 -26.33 -36.49
C VAL A 80 -8.59 -24.97 -37.04
N THR A 81 -7.70 -23.97 -37.03
CA THR A 81 -7.95 -22.63 -37.59
C THR A 81 -6.66 -21.95 -38.04
N GLU A 82 -6.73 -21.20 -39.14
CA GLU A 82 -5.65 -20.32 -39.62
C GLU A 82 -5.75 -18.89 -39.05
N ILE A 83 -6.81 -18.59 -38.28
CA ILE A 83 -7.02 -17.27 -37.73
C ILE A 83 -6.02 -17.00 -36.61
N PRO A 84 -5.39 -15.82 -36.56
CA PRO A 84 -4.46 -15.45 -35.48
C PRO A 84 -5.07 -15.64 -34.09
N ILE A 85 -4.32 -16.30 -33.21
CA ILE A 85 -4.72 -16.57 -31.82
C ILE A 85 -3.80 -15.80 -30.90
N GLU A 86 -4.38 -15.05 -29.98
CA GLU A 86 -3.68 -14.34 -28.91
C GLU A 86 -4.18 -14.83 -27.55
N ILE A 87 -3.26 -14.88 -26.58
CA ILE A 87 -3.60 -15.13 -25.19
C ILE A 87 -3.89 -13.80 -24.53
N GLY A 88 -5.10 -13.64 -24.01
CA GLY A 88 -5.52 -12.44 -23.29
C GLY A 88 -4.85 -12.30 -21.90
N PRO A 89 -5.22 -11.27 -21.16
CA PRO A 89 -4.68 -11.06 -19.81
C PRO A 89 -5.22 -12.12 -18.83
N LYS A 90 -4.42 -12.42 -17.80
CA LYS A 90 -4.82 -13.36 -16.73
C LYS A 90 -5.96 -12.82 -15.86
N ASP A 91 -6.05 -11.52 -15.71
CA ASP A 91 -7.16 -10.81 -15.09
C ASP A 91 -8.01 -10.14 -16.17
N LEU A 92 -9.29 -10.50 -16.22
CA LEU A 92 -10.22 -10.00 -17.20
C LEU A 92 -10.35 -8.45 -17.18
N ARG A 93 -10.18 -7.84 -16.00
CA ARG A 93 -10.20 -6.37 -15.83
C ARG A 93 -9.04 -5.66 -16.52
N GLN A 94 -7.98 -6.37 -16.87
CA GLN A 94 -6.86 -5.84 -17.67
C GLN A 94 -7.09 -5.92 -19.17
N LEU A 95 -8.26 -6.39 -19.61
CA LEU A 95 -8.59 -6.49 -21.02
C LEU A 95 -8.53 -5.11 -21.75
N PRO A 96 -8.99 -3.99 -21.16
CA PRO A 96 -8.83 -2.68 -21.77
C PRO A 96 -7.35 -2.30 -22.01
N GLN A 97 -6.45 -2.59 -21.06
CA GLN A 97 -5.02 -2.32 -21.22
C GLN A 97 -4.39 -3.23 -22.29
N PHE A 98 -4.84 -4.48 -22.40
CA PHE A 98 -4.43 -5.39 -23.46
C PHE A 98 -4.74 -4.83 -24.85
N PHE A 99 -5.82 -4.05 -24.98
CA PHE A 99 -6.17 -3.30 -26.19
C PHE A 99 -5.55 -1.90 -26.26
N GLY A 100 -4.53 -1.62 -25.45
CA GLY A 100 -3.78 -0.37 -25.49
C GLY A 100 -4.44 0.81 -24.79
N GLN A 101 -5.56 0.59 -24.08
CA GLN A 101 -6.13 1.64 -23.25
C GLN A 101 -5.22 1.87 -22.02
N LYS A 102 -5.01 3.14 -21.68
CA LYS A 102 -4.35 3.49 -20.43
C LYS A 102 -5.33 3.20 -19.29
N GLN A 103 -4.81 2.68 -18.19
CA GLN A 103 -5.59 2.58 -16.97
C GLN A 103 -6.06 3.99 -16.59
N ASN A 104 -7.36 4.17 -16.40
CA ASN A 104 -7.85 5.45 -15.88
C ASN A 104 -7.55 5.48 -14.38
N HIS A 105 -6.68 6.39 -13.98
CA HIS A 105 -6.33 6.65 -12.59
C HIS A 105 -6.95 7.97 -12.10
N ASP A 106 -7.99 8.48 -12.80
CA ASP A 106 -8.68 9.70 -12.38
C ASP A 106 -9.30 9.48 -11.00
N GLY A 107 -8.97 10.34 -10.04
CA GLY A 107 -9.36 10.21 -8.65
C GLY A 107 -8.39 9.37 -7.79
N LEU A 108 -7.35 8.73 -8.38
CA LEU A 108 -6.31 8.11 -7.57
C LEU A 108 -5.52 9.22 -6.83
N GLY A 109 -5.59 9.16 -5.51
CA GLY A 109 -5.01 10.20 -4.65
C GLY A 109 -6.05 10.99 -3.86
N GLU A 110 -7.33 10.87 -4.20
CA GLU A 110 -8.45 11.35 -3.37
C GLU A 110 -8.63 10.45 -2.14
N TRP A 111 -9.25 11.00 -1.10
CA TRP A 111 -9.53 10.30 0.15
C TRP A 111 -10.64 11.03 0.92
N ASP A 112 -11.32 10.32 1.82
CA ASP A 112 -12.33 10.84 2.75
C ASP A 112 -12.09 10.44 4.21
N ILE A 113 -11.10 9.56 4.48
CA ILE A 113 -10.70 9.17 5.83
C ILE A 113 -9.67 10.18 6.35
N GLU A 114 -9.97 10.89 7.45
CA GLU A 114 -9.03 11.70 8.20
C GLU A 114 -8.16 10.83 9.13
N ILE A 115 -6.86 11.16 9.19
CA ILE A 115 -5.89 10.51 10.08
C ILE A 115 -5.67 11.40 11.29
N ILE A 116 -5.96 10.86 12.46
CA ILE A 116 -5.61 11.41 13.76
C ILE A 116 -4.31 10.74 14.18
N ALA A 117 -3.24 11.52 14.39
CA ALA A 117 -1.93 11.02 14.81
C ALA A 117 -1.68 11.41 16.27
N GLU A 118 -1.56 10.41 17.14
CA GLU A 118 -1.43 10.62 18.58
C GLU A 118 0.01 10.82 18.99
N ILE A 119 0.24 11.85 19.78
CA ILE A 119 1.45 12.06 20.57
C ILE A 119 1.22 11.44 21.95
N ASN A 120 1.52 10.15 22.08
CA ASN A 120 1.35 9.40 23.33
C ASN A 120 2.17 9.99 24.44
N HIS A 121 1.62 9.96 25.67
CA HIS A 121 2.31 10.42 26.87
C HIS A 121 2.86 11.85 26.71
N ALA A 122 2.08 12.75 26.13
CA ALA A 122 2.48 14.14 25.91
C ALA A 122 3.01 14.85 27.17
N PRO A 123 2.46 14.60 28.39
CA PRO A 123 2.99 15.20 29.64
C PRO A 123 4.47 14.90 29.93
N ARG A 124 5.04 13.83 29.36
CA ARG A 124 6.44 13.43 29.56
C ARG A 124 7.40 14.07 28.56
N LYS A 125 6.89 14.82 27.59
CA LYS A 125 7.67 15.39 26.49
C LYS A 125 7.86 16.89 26.70
N THR A 126 8.91 17.45 26.13
CA THR A 126 9.06 18.90 26.07
C THR A 126 8.18 19.49 24.97
N LEU A 127 7.76 20.74 25.14
CA LEU A 127 6.95 21.41 24.14
C LEU A 127 7.64 21.49 22.76
N PRO A 128 8.96 21.77 22.63
CA PRO A 128 9.65 21.69 21.34
C PRO A 128 9.59 20.31 20.68
N ASP A 129 9.72 19.22 21.48
CA ASP A 129 9.61 17.86 20.94
C ASP A 129 8.20 17.57 20.43
N ILE A 130 7.16 17.98 21.17
CA ILE A 130 5.76 17.85 20.76
C ILE A 130 5.52 18.58 19.42
N LEU A 131 5.98 19.80 19.27
CA LEU A 131 5.83 20.57 18.04
C LEU A 131 6.58 19.94 16.87
N ALA A 132 7.79 19.43 17.10
CA ALA A 132 8.56 18.72 16.06
C ALA A 132 7.89 17.41 15.62
N MET A 133 7.35 16.63 16.57
CA MET A 133 6.58 15.42 16.28
C MET A 133 5.32 15.76 15.48
N ALA A 134 4.55 16.76 15.90
CA ALA A 134 3.33 17.20 15.22
C ALA A 134 3.61 17.60 13.76
N GLU A 135 4.68 18.35 13.51
CA GLU A 135 5.06 18.77 12.15
C GLU A 135 5.51 17.58 11.29
N SER A 136 6.25 16.61 11.87
CA SER A 136 6.59 15.37 11.18
C SER A 136 5.33 14.58 10.80
N MET A 137 4.42 14.36 11.75
CA MET A 137 3.17 13.63 11.52
C MET A 137 2.28 14.34 10.47
N ARG A 138 2.21 15.67 10.50
CA ARG A 138 1.50 16.47 9.49
C ARG A 138 2.10 16.27 8.09
N THR A 139 3.42 16.28 8.00
CA THR A 139 4.15 16.03 6.74
C THR A 139 3.89 14.62 6.21
N ASP A 140 3.73 13.63 7.08
CA ASP A 140 3.39 12.26 6.75
C ASP A 140 1.91 12.06 6.37
N GLY A 141 1.06 13.07 6.56
CA GLY A 141 -0.33 13.05 6.12
C GLY A 141 -1.39 13.09 7.22
N ALA A 142 -0.99 13.32 8.48
CA ALA A 142 -1.96 13.51 9.58
C ALA A 142 -2.84 14.75 9.35
N ASN A 143 -4.12 14.62 9.63
CA ASN A 143 -5.11 15.70 9.56
C ASN A 143 -5.34 16.37 10.92
N LEU A 144 -5.28 15.59 12.00
CA LEU A 144 -5.34 16.06 13.38
C LEU A 144 -4.16 15.50 14.16
N ILE A 145 -3.67 16.30 15.09
CA ILE A 145 -2.68 15.87 16.10
C ILE A 145 -3.43 15.62 17.40
N ASP A 146 -3.35 14.42 17.90
CA ASP A 146 -3.95 14.05 19.17
C ASP A 146 -2.97 14.19 20.31
N VAL A 147 -3.42 14.80 21.40
CA VAL A 147 -2.63 15.01 22.61
C VAL A 147 -3.02 13.96 23.64
N GLY A 148 -2.23 12.88 23.72
CA GLY A 148 -2.45 11.78 24.67
C GLY A 148 -2.03 12.17 26.09
N CYS A 149 -2.98 12.22 27.02
CA CYS A 149 -2.75 12.42 28.45
C CYS A 149 -2.37 11.13 29.17
N GLU A 150 -2.03 11.25 30.47
CA GLU A 150 -1.68 10.09 31.29
C GLU A 150 -2.90 9.61 32.08
N PRO A 151 -3.22 8.32 32.06
CA PRO A 151 -4.23 7.76 32.96
C PRO A 151 -3.90 8.06 34.42
N ASN A 152 -4.95 8.37 35.23
CA ASN A 152 -4.86 8.60 36.66
C ASN A 152 -3.99 9.81 37.10
N SER A 153 -3.69 10.73 36.21
CA SER A 153 -3.06 12.00 36.53
C SER A 153 -3.86 13.16 35.96
N CYS A 154 -3.52 14.40 36.33
CA CYS A 154 -4.13 15.59 35.75
C CYS A 154 -3.02 16.54 35.29
N TRP A 155 -2.85 16.67 33.99
CA TRP A 155 -1.80 17.50 33.41
C TRP A 155 -2.21 18.97 33.33
N GLN A 156 -1.63 19.83 34.16
CA GLN A 156 -1.94 21.24 34.20
C GLN A 156 -1.47 22.01 32.94
N GLY A 157 -0.47 21.47 32.21
CA GLY A 157 0.10 22.09 31.01
C GLY A 157 -0.64 21.79 29.71
N VAL A 158 -1.75 21.04 29.74
CA VAL A 158 -2.46 20.59 28.55
C VAL A 158 -2.96 21.78 27.70
N GLY A 159 -3.52 22.82 28.33
CA GLY A 159 -3.99 24.01 27.63
C GLY A 159 -2.87 24.74 26.89
N ASP A 160 -1.72 24.91 27.51
CA ASP A 160 -0.56 25.56 26.88
C ASP A 160 -0.03 24.74 25.70
N CYS A 161 0.00 23.40 25.84
CA CYS A 161 0.39 22.47 24.78
C CYS A 161 -0.56 22.60 23.57
N VAL A 162 -1.86 22.47 23.77
CA VAL A 162 -2.88 22.59 22.73
C VAL A 162 -2.80 23.95 22.07
N LYS A 163 -2.66 25.06 22.86
CA LYS A 163 -2.50 26.40 22.31
C LYS A 163 -1.28 26.50 21.40
N ALA A 164 -0.14 25.98 21.81
CA ALA A 164 1.07 26.02 21.02
C ALA A 164 0.95 25.23 19.70
N LEU A 165 0.30 24.07 19.71
CA LEU A 165 0.00 23.29 18.51
C LEU A 165 -0.94 24.05 17.56
N ARG A 166 -1.99 24.70 18.12
CA ARG A 166 -2.92 25.53 17.34
C ARG A 166 -2.22 26.77 16.74
N ASP A 167 -1.38 27.43 17.51
CA ASP A 167 -0.60 28.59 17.05
C ASP A 167 0.40 28.18 15.93
N ALA A 168 0.87 26.92 15.94
CA ALA A 168 1.68 26.31 14.86
C ALA A 168 0.85 25.86 13.64
N GLY A 169 -0.47 26.02 13.67
CA GLY A 169 -1.38 25.72 12.54
C GLY A 169 -1.92 24.29 12.49
N HIS A 170 -1.73 23.49 13.55
CA HIS A 170 -2.28 22.15 13.61
C HIS A 170 -3.75 22.15 14.06
N ARG A 171 -4.57 21.25 13.52
CA ARG A 171 -5.84 20.84 14.12
C ARG A 171 -5.52 19.88 15.26
N VAL A 172 -6.21 20.02 16.40
CA VAL A 172 -5.84 19.30 17.63
C VAL A 172 -7.03 18.58 18.23
N SER A 173 -6.82 17.32 18.65
CA SER A 173 -7.72 16.57 19.54
C SER A 173 -7.05 16.34 20.89
N ILE A 174 -7.84 15.91 21.86
CA ILE A 174 -7.39 15.57 23.21
C ILE A 174 -7.85 14.17 23.57
N ASP A 175 -6.93 13.29 23.95
CA ASP A 175 -7.26 11.99 24.53
C ASP A 175 -7.10 12.02 26.07
N SER A 176 -8.24 12.15 26.71
CA SER A 176 -8.38 12.12 28.17
C SER A 176 -9.81 11.80 28.56
N LEU A 177 -9.99 11.12 29.69
CA LEU A 177 -11.29 10.99 30.38
C LEU A 177 -11.48 12.02 31.50
N ASN A 178 -10.47 12.86 31.78
CA ASN A 178 -10.50 13.84 32.85
C ASN A 178 -11.17 15.15 32.39
N PRO A 179 -12.34 15.54 32.94
CA PRO A 179 -13.05 16.74 32.51
C PRO A 179 -12.26 18.05 32.67
N VAL A 180 -11.32 18.09 33.61
CA VAL A 180 -10.49 19.29 33.84
C VAL A 180 -9.47 19.47 32.71
N GLU A 181 -8.78 18.39 32.31
CA GLU A 181 -7.87 18.39 31.17
C GLU A 181 -8.60 18.73 29.87
N ILE A 182 -9.74 18.05 29.63
CA ILE A 182 -10.56 18.27 28.42
C ILE A 182 -11.00 19.73 28.34
N SER A 183 -11.54 20.28 29.45
CA SER A 183 -11.98 21.67 29.47
C SER A 183 -10.86 22.66 29.21
N ALA A 184 -9.65 22.39 29.70
CA ALA A 184 -8.48 23.24 29.44
C ALA A 184 -8.03 23.12 27.97
N ALA A 185 -8.00 21.92 27.41
CA ALA A 185 -7.64 21.65 26.03
C ALA A 185 -8.63 22.30 25.04
N VAL A 186 -9.92 22.15 25.27
CA VAL A 186 -10.97 22.72 24.41
C VAL A 186 -10.96 24.25 24.44
N LYS A 187 -10.80 24.86 25.63
CA LYS A 187 -10.62 26.32 25.76
C LYS A 187 -9.39 26.83 24.98
N ALA A 188 -8.36 25.98 24.85
CA ALA A 188 -7.16 26.29 24.09
C ALA A 188 -7.29 26.01 22.59
N GLY A 189 -8.40 25.39 22.14
CA GLY A 189 -8.75 25.19 20.74
C GLY A 189 -8.71 23.73 20.26
N ALA A 190 -8.72 22.74 21.14
CA ALA A 190 -9.00 21.36 20.74
C ALA A 190 -10.42 21.25 20.16
N GLU A 191 -10.57 20.58 19.03
CA GLU A 191 -11.82 20.50 18.27
C GLU A 191 -12.51 19.12 18.36
N LEU A 192 -11.83 18.14 18.97
CA LEU A 192 -12.32 16.77 19.15
C LEU A 192 -11.84 16.23 20.50
N VAL A 193 -12.73 15.55 21.20
CA VAL A 193 -12.44 14.89 22.49
C VAL A 193 -12.49 13.37 22.32
N LEU A 194 -11.43 12.69 22.66
CA LEU A 194 -11.29 11.25 22.82
C LEU A 194 -11.05 10.94 24.30
N SER A 195 -12.00 10.36 25.10
CA SER A 195 -13.29 9.83 24.67
C SER A 195 -14.39 10.23 25.68
N VAL A 196 -15.64 9.89 25.40
CA VAL A 196 -16.78 10.15 26.26
C VAL A 196 -17.56 8.87 26.53
N ASN A 197 -17.91 8.64 27.80
CA ASN A 197 -18.77 7.57 28.26
C ASN A 197 -19.57 8.03 29.49
N GLU A 198 -20.17 7.14 30.27
CA GLU A 198 -20.96 7.49 31.46
C GLU A 198 -20.16 8.29 32.51
N SER A 199 -18.83 8.14 32.56
CA SER A 199 -17.99 8.77 33.60
C SER A 199 -17.81 10.28 33.39
N ASN A 200 -17.98 10.81 32.17
CA ASN A 200 -17.71 12.21 31.86
C ASN A 200 -18.72 12.88 30.91
N ARG A 201 -19.75 12.15 30.43
CA ARG A 201 -20.74 12.68 29.49
C ARG A 201 -21.50 13.92 29.97
N GLU A 202 -21.66 14.08 31.31
CA GLU A 202 -22.35 15.22 31.88
C GLU A 202 -21.64 16.57 31.63
N PHE A 203 -20.36 16.55 31.34
CA PHE A 203 -19.54 17.72 31.05
C PHE A 203 -19.47 18.07 29.56
N ALA A 204 -19.87 17.15 28.68
CA ALA A 204 -19.61 17.25 27.25
C ALA A 204 -20.30 18.44 26.58
N ALA A 205 -21.51 18.82 27.07
CA ALA A 205 -22.23 19.98 26.53
C ALA A 205 -21.49 21.30 26.73
N ASP A 206 -20.69 21.42 27.80
CA ASP A 206 -19.94 22.64 28.11
C ASP A 206 -18.65 22.76 27.24
N TRP A 207 -18.23 21.70 26.57
CA TRP A 207 -17.04 21.73 25.74
C TRP A 207 -17.27 22.38 24.38
N GLY A 208 -18.47 22.22 23.80
CA GLY A 208 -18.84 22.90 22.55
C GLY A 208 -18.07 22.42 21.32
N CYS A 209 -17.56 21.19 21.33
CA CYS A 209 -16.84 20.55 20.22
C CYS A 209 -17.37 19.14 19.98
N GLU A 210 -16.88 18.48 18.93
CA GLU A 210 -17.19 17.08 18.63
C GLU A 210 -16.57 16.15 19.68
N VAL A 211 -17.30 15.10 20.08
CA VAL A 211 -16.83 14.12 21.06
C VAL A 211 -16.96 12.70 20.50
N VAL A 212 -16.03 11.83 20.89
CA VAL A 212 -16.04 10.42 20.53
C VAL A 212 -16.67 9.62 21.65
N VAL A 213 -17.81 9.00 21.36
CA VAL A 213 -18.51 8.13 22.32
C VAL A 213 -17.98 6.72 22.21
N ILE A 214 -17.56 6.18 23.36
CA ILE A 214 -17.12 4.79 23.51
C ILE A 214 -18.09 4.00 24.39
N PRO A 215 -18.16 2.65 24.26
CA PRO A 215 -19.01 1.84 25.11
C PRO A 215 -18.55 1.84 26.58
N ASP A 216 -19.51 1.89 27.50
CA ASP A 216 -19.27 1.69 28.95
C ASP A 216 -18.91 0.24 29.23
N ASP A 217 -19.51 -0.69 28.50
CA ASP A 217 -19.17 -2.11 28.47
C ASP A 217 -18.79 -2.52 27.06
N ILE A 218 -17.51 -2.83 26.86
CA ILE A 218 -16.96 -3.18 25.55
C ILE A 218 -17.60 -4.43 24.92
N GLN A 219 -18.22 -5.30 25.72
CA GLN A 219 -18.94 -6.48 25.21
C GLN A 219 -20.39 -6.18 24.83
N ASN A 220 -20.90 -5.01 25.21
CA ASN A 220 -22.29 -4.59 24.95
C ASN A 220 -22.33 -3.24 24.28
N ILE A 221 -22.55 -3.23 22.96
CA ILE A 221 -22.65 -1.98 22.18
C ILE A 221 -23.82 -1.10 22.61
N ASP A 222 -24.90 -1.68 23.15
CA ASP A 222 -26.06 -0.94 23.63
C ASP A 222 -25.74 -0.08 24.85
N SER A 223 -24.61 -0.31 25.53
CA SER A 223 -24.12 0.56 26.62
C SER A 223 -23.83 1.99 26.15
N MET A 224 -23.67 2.23 24.84
CA MET A 224 -23.50 3.55 24.27
C MET A 224 -24.79 4.36 24.16
N ASP A 225 -25.97 3.70 24.14
CA ASP A 225 -27.25 4.33 23.82
C ASP A 225 -27.56 5.52 24.72
N ALA A 226 -27.49 5.34 26.04
CA ALA A 226 -27.79 6.39 27.00
C ALA A 226 -26.87 7.61 26.86
N THR A 227 -25.62 7.40 26.53
CA THR A 227 -24.64 8.49 26.30
C THR A 227 -24.94 9.20 24.97
N ILE A 228 -25.22 8.46 23.90
CA ILE A 228 -25.59 9.03 22.60
C ILE A 228 -26.86 9.85 22.70
N GLU A 229 -27.94 9.30 23.30
CA GLU A 229 -29.22 10.00 23.46
C GLU A 229 -29.05 11.30 24.23
N MET A 230 -28.37 11.26 25.38
CA MET A 230 -28.11 12.45 26.20
C MET A 230 -27.37 13.54 25.43
N LEU A 231 -26.31 13.19 24.66
CA LEU A 231 -25.49 14.14 23.93
C LEU A 231 -26.25 14.73 22.73
N VAL A 232 -27.00 13.92 22.02
CA VAL A 232 -27.85 14.35 20.88
C VAL A 232 -28.94 15.33 21.38
N ASP A 233 -29.60 15.04 22.49
CA ASP A 233 -30.58 15.92 23.08
C ASP A 233 -30.00 17.29 23.48
N GLN A 234 -28.70 17.32 23.82
CA GLN A 234 -27.96 18.54 24.13
C GLN A 234 -27.32 19.20 22.91
N ASN A 235 -27.55 18.68 21.69
CA ASN A 235 -26.95 19.14 20.43
C ASN A 235 -25.41 19.08 20.42
N VAL A 236 -24.81 18.14 21.14
CA VAL A 236 -23.38 17.88 21.08
C VAL A 236 -23.08 17.02 19.84
N PRO A 237 -22.16 17.43 18.95
CA PRO A 237 -21.75 16.59 17.83
C PRO A 237 -21.04 15.32 18.33
N VAL A 238 -21.55 14.16 17.93
CA VAL A 238 -21.03 12.86 18.38
C VAL A 238 -20.43 12.07 17.22
N ARG A 239 -19.37 11.33 17.52
CA ARG A 239 -18.73 10.32 16.69
C ARG A 239 -18.63 9.03 17.49
N LEU A 240 -18.81 7.88 16.86
CA LEU A 240 -18.83 6.60 17.57
C LEU A 240 -17.53 5.85 17.37
N ASP A 241 -16.96 5.31 18.45
CA ASP A 241 -15.88 4.34 18.40
C ASP A 241 -16.27 3.08 19.21
N PRO A 242 -16.68 2.00 18.54
CA PRO A 242 -16.98 0.71 19.20
C PRO A 242 -15.76 0.03 19.83
N ILE A 243 -14.58 0.61 19.73
CA ILE A 243 -13.26 0.17 20.19
C ILE A 243 -12.76 -1.08 19.49
N LEU A 244 -11.60 -0.96 18.85
CA LEU A 244 -10.87 -2.07 18.25
C LEU A 244 -9.96 -2.72 19.30
N GLU A 245 -10.25 -3.98 19.66
CA GLU A 245 -9.45 -4.73 20.63
C GLU A 245 -8.28 -5.42 19.93
N PRO A 246 -7.13 -5.56 20.62
CA PRO A 246 -5.98 -6.25 20.08
C PRO A 246 -6.23 -7.76 19.91
N ILE A 247 -5.37 -8.40 19.11
CA ILE A 247 -5.38 -9.85 18.91
C ILE A 247 -5.21 -10.56 20.28
N GLY A 248 -6.03 -11.56 20.51
CA GLY A 248 -6.07 -12.29 21.78
C GLY A 248 -7.06 -11.73 22.82
N PHE A 249 -7.53 -10.50 22.64
CA PHE A 249 -8.48 -9.85 23.56
C PHE A 249 -9.86 -9.63 22.93
N GLY A 250 -10.06 -9.92 21.66
CA GLY A 250 -11.37 -9.81 21.02
C GLY A 250 -11.35 -9.14 19.65
N PHE A 251 -10.23 -9.12 18.94
CA PHE A 251 -10.08 -8.46 17.64
C PHE A 251 -11.21 -8.80 16.66
N ALA A 252 -11.50 -10.09 16.46
CA ALA A 252 -12.58 -10.51 15.54
C ALA A 252 -13.98 -10.05 16.00
N ASN A 253 -14.22 -10.08 17.33
CA ASN A 253 -15.47 -9.58 17.89
C ASN A 253 -15.58 -8.05 17.75
N SER A 254 -14.47 -7.32 17.85
CA SER A 254 -14.51 -5.86 17.65
C SER A 254 -14.85 -5.50 16.21
N ILE A 255 -14.34 -6.20 15.21
CA ILE A 255 -14.78 -6.00 13.81
C ILE A 255 -16.29 -6.23 13.68
N LYS A 256 -16.81 -7.28 14.31
CA LYS A 256 -18.27 -7.51 14.34
C LYS A 256 -19.02 -6.35 15.02
N ARG A 257 -18.47 -5.77 16.10
CA ARG A 257 -19.09 -4.59 16.75
C ARG A 257 -19.17 -3.39 15.83
N TYR A 258 -18.13 -3.11 15.04
CA TYR A 258 -18.16 -2.05 14.03
C TYR A 258 -19.24 -2.28 12.97
N LEU A 259 -19.41 -3.51 12.50
CA LEU A 259 -20.51 -3.87 11.60
C LEU A 259 -21.88 -3.63 12.25
N ASN A 260 -22.08 -4.15 13.47
CA ASN A 260 -23.31 -3.97 14.21
C ASN A 260 -23.59 -2.47 14.50
N ALA A 261 -22.55 -1.69 14.82
CA ALA A 261 -22.68 -0.25 15.04
C ALA A 261 -23.15 0.47 13.77
N ARG A 262 -22.58 0.13 12.62
CA ARG A 262 -23.02 0.71 11.35
C ARG A 262 -24.45 0.33 10.99
N GLU A 263 -24.85 -0.91 11.27
CA GLU A 263 -26.24 -1.36 11.07
C GLU A 263 -27.22 -0.64 12.02
N LYS A 264 -26.82 -0.44 13.29
CA LYS A 264 -27.67 0.20 14.31
C LYS A 264 -27.77 1.71 14.10
N TRP A 265 -26.67 2.36 13.72
CA TRP A 265 -26.60 3.82 13.49
C TRP A 265 -26.06 4.11 12.07
N PRO A 266 -26.89 3.95 11.02
CA PRO A 266 -26.42 3.97 9.62
C PRO A 266 -25.74 5.27 9.22
N ASP A 267 -26.17 6.41 9.74
CA ASP A 267 -25.70 7.74 9.38
C ASP A 267 -24.73 8.35 10.40
N ALA A 268 -24.46 7.67 11.51
CA ALA A 268 -23.58 8.20 12.55
C ALA A 268 -22.13 8.30 12.06
N PRO A 269 -21.45 9.43 12.28
CA PRO A 269 -20.00 9.49 12.10
C PRO A 269 -19.31 8.48 13.00
N MET A 270 -18.32 7.76 12.43
CA MET A 270 -17.57 6.75 13.18
C MET A 270 -16.06 6.98 13.04
N MET A 271 -15.30 6.47 14.00
CA MET A 271 -13.84 6.34 13.93
C MET A 271 -13.38 4.96 14.38
N MET A 272 -12.10 4.66 14.12
CA MET A 272 -11.46 3.43 14.56
C MET A 272 -10.05 3.71 15.07
N GLY A 273 -9.76 3.29 16.31
CA GLY A 273 -8.41 3.32 16.87
C GLY A 273 -7.58 2.15 16.35
N ILE A 274 -6.87 2.33 15.23
CA ILE A 274 -6.11 1.25 14.59
C ILE A 274 -4.77 0.98 15.26
N ALA A 275 -4.27 1.93 16.06
CA ALA A 275 -3.01 1.80 16.81
C ALA A 275 -2.97 0.55 17.71
N ASN A 276 -4.10 0.18 18.31
CA ASN A 276 -4.21 -1.01 19.16
C ASN A 276 -3.77 -2.31 18.48
N ILE A 277 -3.85 -2.38 17.15
CA ILE A 277 -3.39 -3.54 16.40
C ILE A 277 -1.93 -3.39 15.99
N THR A 278 -1.55 -2.23 15.47
CA THR A 278 -0.19 -2.02 14.95
C THR A 278 0.86 -2.00 16.06
N GLU A 279 0.54 -1.45 17.23
CA GLU A 279 1.46 -1.43 18.37
C GLU A 279 1.60 -2.78 19.09
N LEU A 280 0.52 -3.54 19.17
CA LEU A 280 0.45 -4.78 19.92
C LEU A 280 0.64 -6.04 19.05
N THR A 281 1.17 -5.87 17.84
CA THR A 281 1.43 -6.98 16.92
C THR A 281 2.80 -6.81 16.27
N ASP A 282 3.74 -7.71 16.54
CA ASP A 282 5.11 -7.68 16.03
C ASP A 282 5.15 -8.11 14.54
N VAL A 283 4.62 -7.26 13.67
CA VAL A 283 4.63 -7.43 12.20
C VAL A 283 4.80 -6.08 11.52
N ASP A 284 5.23 -6.07 10.26
CA ASP A 284 5.28 -4.84 9.47
C ASP A 284 3.89 -4.20 9.36
N SER A 285 3.76 -2.94 9.77
CA SER A 285 2.48 -2.24 9.96
C SER A 285 1.75 -1.91 8.66
N ALA A 286 2.45 -1.75 7.54
CA ALA A 286 1.86 -1.31 6.27
C ALA A 286 0.69 -2.18 5.78
N GLY A 287 0.84 -3.51 5.84
CA GLY A 287 -0.22 -4.44 5.47
C GLY A 287 -1.40 -4.42 6.44
N VAL A 288 -1.13 -4.23 7.73
CA VAL A 288 -2.15 -4.10 8.78
C VAL A 288 -2.96 -2.82 8.57
N ASN A 289 -2.29 -1.69 8.42
CA ASN A 289 -2.91 -0.39 8.15
C ASN A 289 -3.77 -0.45 6.88
N MET A 290 -3.27 -1.05 5.79
CA MET A 290 -4.04 -1.20 4.55
C MET A 290 -5.34 -1.97 4.75
N LEU A 291 -5.33 -3.08 5.50
CA LEU A 291 -6.53 -3.89 5.74
C LEU A 291 -7.52 -3.19 6.69
N LEU A 292 -7.04 -2.51 7.73
CA LEU A 292 -7.91 -1.77 8.64
C LEU A 292 -8.55 -0.57 7.95
N LEU A 293 -7.81 0.15 7.11
CA LEU A 293 -8.36 1.24 6.30
C LEU A 293 -9.37 0.75 5.25
N ALA A 294 -9.19 -0.45 4.70
CA ALA A 294 -10.17 -1.05 3.80
C ALA A 294 -11.50 -1.33 4.54
N ILE A 295 -11.43 -1.87 5.75
CA ILE A 295 -12.63 -2.05 6.60
C ILE A 295 -13.28 -0.69 6.89
N CYS A 296 -12.49 0.34 7.23
CA CYS A 296 -13.00 1.68 7.48
C CYS A 296 -13.70 2.24 6.25
N GLN A 297 -13.09 2.14 5.06
CA GLN A 297 -13.66 2.65 3.82
C GLN A 297 -14.98 1.96 3.47
N GLU A 298 -15.04 0.64 3.55
CA GLU A 298 -16.25 -0.13 3.25
C GLU A 298 -17.39 0.09 4.26
N LEU A 299 -17.05 0.43 5.51
CA LEU A 299 -18.02 0.75 6.57
C LEU A 299 -18.30 2.26 6.69
N ASN A 300 -17.79 3.09 5.79
CA ASN A 300 -17.92 4.54 5.87
C ASN A 300 -17.46 5.12 7.23
N ILE A 301 -16.34 4.59 7.76
CA ILE A 301 -15.65 5.11 8.94
C ILE A 301 -14.66 6.16 8.46
N THR A 302 -14.92 7.42 8.79
CA THR A 302 -14.23 8.57 8.18
C THR A 302 -13.07 9.13 8.99
N ARG A 303 -12.72 8.50 10.13
CA ARG A 303 -11.52 8.84 10.91
C ARG A 303 -10.85 7.60 11.47
N VAL A 304 -9.53 7.64 11.49
CA VAL A 304 -8.69 6.63 12.16
C VAL A 304 -7.71 7.29 13.12
N LEU A 305 -7.48 6.65 14.27
CA LEU A 305 -6.43 7.05 15.21
C LEU A 305 -5.26 6.08 15.08
N THR A 306 -4.06 6.62 14.85
CA THR A 306 -2.82 5.87 14.75
C THR A 306 -1.70 6.54 15.55
N THR A 307 -0.64 5.79 15.82
CA THR A 307 0.54 6.24 16.55
C THR A 307 1.82 5.86 15.80
N GLN A 308 2.96 6.41 16.22
CA GLN A 308 4.29 6.10 15.69
C GLN A 308 5.29 5.72 16.80
N VAL A 309 4.80 5.06 17.88
CA VAL A 309 5.59 4.78 19.08
C VAL A 309 6.55 3.61 18.90
N ILE A 310 6.09 2.55 18.26
CA ILE A 310 6.84 1.29 18.10
C ILE A 310 7.68 1.35 16.81
N ASN A 311 8.89 0.76 16.85
CA ASN A 311 9.85 0.87 15.75
C ASN A 311 9.31 0.36 14.39
N TRP A 312 8.55 -0.74 14.38
CA TRP A 312 7.96 -1.28 13.14
C TRP A 312 6.72 -0.52 12.66
N ALA A 313 6.14 0.35 13.49
CA ALA A 313 5.01 1.22 13.16
C ALA A 313 5.39 2.70 13.11
N ARG A 314 6.69 3.05 13.12
CA ARG A 314 7.15 4.44 13.13
C ARG A 314 6.79 5.24 11.87
N SER A 315 6.36 4.59 10.81
CA SER A 315 5.86 5.19 9.56
C SER A 315 4.34 5.05 9.39
N SER A 316 3.62 4.67 10.44
CA SER A 316 2.19 4.31 10.40
C SER A 316 1.32 5.44 9.84
N VAL A 317 1.60 6.70 10.17
CA VAL A 317 0.87 7.85 9.60
C VAL A 317 1.02 7.91 8.09
N LYS A 318 2.25 7.74 7.57
CA LYS A 318 2.51 7.75 6.13
C LYS A 318 1.89 6.55 5.43
N GLU A 319 1.95 5.38 6.06
CA GLU A 319 1.31 4.16 5.55
C GLU A 319 -0.20 4.35 5.43
N CYS A 320 -0.83 4.94 6.46
CA CYS A 320 -2.25 5.28 6.44
C CYS A 320 -2.59 6.31 5.34
N ASP A 321 -1.74 7.32 5.10
CA ASP A 321 -1.96 8.30 4.02
C ASP A 321 -1.95 7.66 2.63
N VAL A 322 -1.02 6.73 2.38
CA VAL A 322 -1.01 5.97 1.12
C VAL A 322 -2.20 5.01 1.06
N ALA A 323 -2.46 4.27 2.14
CA ALA A 323 -3.52 3.27 2.19
C ALA A 323 -4.91 3.88 1.96
N ARG A 324 -5.26 5.02 2.62
CA ARG A 324 -6.59 5.65 2.46
C ARG A 324 -6.88 6.05 1.02
N ARG A 325 -5.87 6.50 0.27
CA ARG A 325 -6.01 6.86 -1.16
C ARG A 325 -6.29 5.63 -2.02
N LEU A 326 -5.60 4.52 -1.73
CA LEU A 326 -5.80 3.26 -2.44
C LEU A 326 -7.16 2.64 -2.15
N VAL A 327 -7.60 2.61 -0.89
CA VAL A 327 -8.90 2.02 -0.53
C VAL A 327 -10.06 2.90 -1.02
N TYR A 328 -9.93 4.23 -0.94
CA TYR A 328 -10.92 5.16 -1.48
C TYR A 328 -11.16 4.90 -2.97
N PHE A 329 -10.09 4.92 -3.76
CA PHE A 329 -10.17 4.64 -5.19
C PHE A 329 -10.76 3.24 -5.47
N SER A 330 -10.29 2.22 -4.74
CA SER A 330 -10.72 0.83 -4.93
C SER A 330 -12.21 0.65 -4.68
N VAL A 331 -12.73 1.24 -3.61
CA VAL A 331 -14.16 1.17 -3.26
C VAL A 331 -15.00 2.00 -4.23
N ALA A 332 -14.58 3.22 -4.56
CA ALA A 332 -15.28 4.09 -5.49
C ALA A 332 -15.37 3.52 -6.91
N GLN A 333 -14.28 2.88 -7.39
CA GLN A 333 -14.22 2.28 -8.73
C GLN A 333 -14.59 0.79 -8.75
N GLN A 334 -14.85 0.17 -7.60
CA GLN A 334 -15.13 -1.27 -7.45
C GLN A 334 -14.02 -2.16 -8.05
N VAL A 335 -12.76 -1.78 -7.85
CA VAL A 335 -11.57 -2.51 -8.31
C VAL A 335 -10.67 -2.87 -7.13
N PRO A 336 -9.96 -4.00 -7.16
CA PRO A 336 -8.96 -4.29 -6.13
C PRO A 336 -7.82 -3.27 -6.18
N PRO A 337 -7.16 -2.98 -5.04
CA PRO A 337 -6.02 -2.07 -4.98
C PRO A 337 -4.73 -2.70 -5.52
N LYS A 338 -4.83 -3.47 -6.61
CA LYS A 338 -3.71 -4.14 -7.26
C LYS A 338 -3.28 -3.38 -8.50
N HIS A 339 -1.99 -3.15 -8.66
CA HIS A 339 -1.38 -2.37 -9.75
C HIS A 339 -1.75 -0.88 -9.76
N LEU A 340 -2.21 -0.33 -8.64
CA LEU A 340 -2.51 1.10 -8.49
C LEU A 340 -1.29 1.89 -8.00
N SER A 341 -0.60 1.40 -6.99
CA SER A 341 0.65 1.95 -6.45
C SER A 341 1.49 0.85 -5.81
N GLU A 342 2.79 1.02 -5.83
CA GLU A 342 3.76 0.14 -5.17
C GLU A 342 4.35 0.77 -3.89
N GLU A 343 3.89 1.94 -3.48
CA GLU A 343 4.43 2.68 -2.33
C GLU A 343 4.38 1.92 -1.00
N LEU A 344 3.41 0.99 -0.83
CA LEU A 344 3.32 0.12 0.35
C LEU A 344 4.03 -1.23 0.18
N LEU A 345 4.72 -1.46 -0.93
CA LEU A 345 5.57 -2.63 -1.13
C LEU A 345 6.98 -2.33 -0.58
N LEU A 346 7.16 -2.45 0.72
CA LEU A 346 8.40 -2.02 1.39
C LEU A 346 9.49 -3.09 1.33
N LEU A 347 9.14 -4.35 1.52
CA LEU A 347 10.10 -5.44 1.65
C LEU A 347 10.49 -6.08 0.32
N ARG A 348 9.55 -6.26 -0.61
CA ARG A 348 9.72 -6.93 -1.90
C ARG A 348 9.25 -6.05 -3.03
N ASP A 349 9.78 -6.26 -4.23
CA ASP A 349 9.27 -5.58 -5.41
C ASP A 349 8.11 -6.36 -6.04
N ALA A 350 7.22 -5.67 -6.72
CA ALA A 350 6.09 -6.28 -7.40
C ALA A 350 6.54 -7.23 -8.53
N LYS A 351 7.70 -6.94 -9.14
CA LYS A 351 8.26 -7.72 -10.23
C LYS A 351 9.79 -7.63 -10.19
N VAL A 352 10.44 -8.77 -10.34
CA VAL A 352 11.90 -8.88 -10.53
C VAL A 352 12.16 -9.42 -11.93
N LEU A 353 13.01 -8.75 -12.69
CA LEU A 353 13.41 -9.18 -14.02
C LEU A 353 14.56 -10.18 -13.90
N SER A 354 14.49 -11.27 -14.66
CA SER A 354 15.52 -12.28 -14.76
C SER A 354 16.23 -12.21 -16.12
N TYR A 355 17.51 -12.56 -16.14
CA TYR A 355 18.31 -12.64 -17.33
C TYR A 355 18.45 -14.09 -17.81
N GLN A 356 18.43 -14.30 -19.11
CA GLN A 356 18.84 -15.60 -19.66
C GLN A 356 20.38 -15.72 -19.62
N PRO A 357 20.92 -16.93 -19.42
CA PRO A 357 22.39 -17.11 -19.38
C PRO A 357 23.13 -16.55 -20.59
N GLN A 358 22.53 -16.65 -21.79
CA GLN A 358 23.08 -16.07 -23.00
C GLN A 358 23.15 -14.54 -22.95
N GLN A 359 22.17 -13.87 -22.35
CA GLN A 359 22.16 -12.42 -22.20
C GLN A 359 23.30 -11.95 -21.28
N ILE A 360 23.55 -12.67 -20.18
CA ILE A 360 24.67 -12.37 -19.27
C ILE A 360 25.99 -12.53 -19.99
N ALA A 361 26.20 -13.60 -20.79
CA ALA A 361 27.37 -13.82 -21.56
C ALA A 361 27.60 -12.75 -22.64
N GLU A 362 26.56 -12.34 -23.35
CA GLU A 362 26.57 -11.23 -24.30
C GLU A 362 26.92 -9.90 -23.66
N LEU A 363 26.34 -9.62 -22.48
CA LEU A 363 26.70 -8.42 -21.72
C LEU A 363 28.17 -8.39 -21.35
N ALA A 364 28.74 -9.50 -20.83
CA ALA A 364 30.17 -9.61 -20.49
C ALA A 364 31.04 -9.38 -21.70
N ALA A 365 30.71 -9.97 -22.86
CA ALA A 365 31.48 -9.83 -24.10
C ALA A 365 31.45 -8.41 -24.69
N ASN A 366 30.38 -7.65 -24.40
CA ASN A 366 30.22 -6.30 -24.92
C ASN A 366 30.86 -5.21 -24.05
N ILE A 367 31.32 -5.52 -22.84
CA ILE A 367 32.01 -4.57 -21.96
C ILE A 367 33.41 -4.30 -22.59
N LYS A 368 33.64 -3.05 -23.02
CA LYS A 368 34.90 -2.58 -23.62
C LYS A 368 35.71 -1.65 -22.71
N ASP A 369 35.07 -1.18 -21.66
CA ASP A 369 35.71 -0.32 -20.66
C ASP A 369 36.33 -1.16 -19.51
N HIS A 370 37.00 -0.50 -18.60
CA HIS A 370 37.65 -1.15 -17.44
C HIS A 370 36.73 -1.14 -16.20
N ASN A 371 35.45 -0.80 -16.35
CA ASN A 371 34.50 -0.81 -15.23
C ASN A 371 33.83 -2.18 -15.11
N TYR A 372 33.42 -2.51 -13.90
CA TYR A 372 32.71 -3.75 -13.63
C TYR A 372 31.20 -3.49 -13.58
N ARG A 373 30.43 -4.48 -14.01
CA ARG A 373 28.97 -4.51 -13.92
C ARG A 373 28.58 -5.61 -12.97
N ILE A 374 27.71 -5.28 -12.02
CA ILE A 374 27.16 -6.21 -11.03
C ILE A 374 25.70 -6.47 -11.41
N LEU A 375 25.34 -7.76 -11.45
CA LEU A 375 23.97 -8.21 -11.62
C LEU A 375 23.58 -9.12 -10.47
N ALA A 376 22.31 -9.17 -10.18
CA ALA A 376 21.70 -10.09 -9.22
C ALA A 376 20.58 -10.86 -9.95
N ASP A 377 20.76 -12.16 -10.13
CA ASP A 377 19.82 -12.97 -10.89
C ASP A 377 19.85 -14.43 -10.47
N ASN A 378 18.69 -15.10 -10.47
CA ASN A 378 18.52 -16.53 -10.17
C ASN A 378 19.28 -17.03 -8.92
N GLY A 379 19.31 -16.22 -7.87
CA GLY A 379 19.97 -16.52 -6.60
C GLY A 379 21.50 -16.35 -6.63
N LEU A 380 22.07 -15.82 -7.69
CA LEU A 380 23.51 -15.59 -7.86
C LEU A 380 23.80 -14.09 -8.01
N LEU A 381 24.97 -13.72 -7.49
CA LEU A 381 25.65 -12.48 -7.83
C LEU A 381 26.52 -12.72 -9.05
N HIS A 382 26.55 -11.77 -9.96
CA HIS A 382 27.43 -11.79 -11.14
C HIS A 382 28.27 -10.52 -11.17
N LEU A 383 29.57 -10.67 -11.38
CA LEU A 383 30.48 -9.57 -11.65
C LEU A 383 31.04 -9.74 -13.06
N LEU A 384 30.72 -8.78 -13.93
CA LEU A 384 31.09 -8.78 -15.33
C LEU A 384 32.17 -7.72 -15.57
N GLY A 385 33.27 -8.07 -16.23
CA GLY A 385 34.30 -7.16 -16.72
C GLY A 385 34.57 -7.43 -18.20
N SER A 386 35.52 -6.72 -18.78
CA SER A 386 35.90 -6.90 -20.19
C SER A 386 36.31 -8.36 -20.49
N GLY A 387 35.38 -9.16 -21.00
CA GLY A 387 35.60 -10.58 -21.29
C GLY A 387 35.69 -11.50 -20.06
N GLN A 388 35.38 -10.99 -18.86
CA GLN A 388 35.42 -11.75 -17.61
C GLN A 388 34.00 -11.84 -17.01
N HIS A 389 33.74 -13.01 -16.41
CA HIS A 389 32.46 -13.24 -15.69
C HIS A 389 32.74 -14.11 -14.46
N PHE A 390 32.47 -13.54 -13.30
CA PHE A 390 32.54 -14.24 -12.01
C PHE A 390 31.14 -14.34 -11.45
N SER A 391 30.77 -15.48 -10.87
CA SER A 391 29.47 -15.66 -10.23
C SER A 391 29.53 -16.62 -9.04
N ASP A 392 28.94 -16.22 -7.93
CA ASP A 392 28.78 -17.03 -6.72
C ASP A 392 27.62 -16.43 -5.89
N THR A 393 27.19 -17.13 -4.86
CA THR A 393 26.30 -16.60 -3.82
C THR A 393 27.05 -15.75 -2.79
N ASP A 394 28.38 -15.94 -2.69
CA ASP A 394 29.26 -15.27 -1.75
C ASP A 394 30.06 -14.15 -2.46
N PRO A 395 29.81 -12.88 -2.09
CA PRO A 395 30.50 -11.73 -2.70
C PRO A 395 32.01 -11.74 -2.44
N PHE A 396 32.48 -12.34 -1.33
CA PHE A 396 33.92 -12.44 -1.06
C PHE A 396 34.63 -13.36 -2.04
N LYS A 397 34.04 -14.52 -2.38
CA LYS A 397 34.57 -15.42 -3.40
C LYS A 397 34.64 -14.77 -4.78
N ILE A 398 33.62 -13.96 -5.14
CA ILE A 398 33.61 -13.20 -6.39
C ILE A 398 34.79 -12.21 -6.40
N PHE A 399 34.99 -11.50 -5.29
CA PHE A 399 36.05 -10.51 -5.17
C PHE A 399 37.44 -11.16 -5.17
N ASP A 400 37.65 -12.29 -4.47
CA ASP A 400 38.86 -13.05 -4.48
C ASP A 400 39.21 -13.53 -5.90
N ALA A 401 38.24 -14.11 -6.63
CA ALA A 401 38.41 -14.53 -8.01
C ALA A 401 38.76 -13.35 -8.94
N LEU A 402 38.19 -12.18 -8.72
CA LEU A 402 38.55 -10.96 -9.43
C LEU A 402 40.02 -10.59 -9.19
N MET A 403 40.44 -10.58 -7.93
CA MET A 403 41.82 -10.22 -7.57
C MET A 403 42.85 -11.27 -8.12
N ASP A 404 42.51 -12.55 -8.04
CA ASP A 404 43.33 -13.65 -8.59
C ASP A 404 43.47 -13.58 -10.12
N SER A 405 42.50 -12.96 -10.81
CA SER A 405 42.58 -12.73 -12.27
C SER A 405 43.59 -11.67 -12.67
N GLY A 406 44.23 -11.01 -11.69
CA GLY A 406 45.25 -9.98 -11.95
C GLY A 406 44.66 -8.60 -12.26
N ALA A 407 43.44 -8.29 -11.75
CA ALA A 407 42.81 -6.99 -11.92
C ALA A 407 43.69 -5.86 -11.37
N SER A 408 44.20 -5.00 -12.24
CA SER A 408 45.10 -3.90 -11.87
C SER A 408 44.38 -2.56 -11.65
N ASN A 409 43.13 -2.48 -11.97
CA ASN A 409 42.31 -1.26 -11.89
C ASN A 409 41.45 -1.17 -10.63
N VAL A 410 41.62 -2.05 -9.66
CA VAL A 410 40.90 -2.09 -8.40
C VAL A 410 41.78 -1.48 -7.29
N ASP A 411 41.62 -0.18 -7.06
CA ASP A 411 42.18 0.49 -5.89
C ASP A 411 41.24 0.38 -4.67
N ALA A 412 41.68 0.89 -3.53
CA ALA A 412 40.86 0.82 -2.28
C ALA A 412 39.47 1.48 -2.40
N SER A 413 39.37 2.57 -3.18
CA SER A 413 38.07 3.25 -3.40
C SER A 413 37.16 2.40 -4.28
N HIS A 414 37.72 1.79 -5.32
CA HIS A 414 36.97 0.93 -6.23
C HIS A 414 36.58 -0.39 -5.54
N ALA A 415 37.47 -0.97 -4.72
CA ALA A 415 37.16 -2.16 -3.92
C ALA A 415 35.98 -1.89 -2.94
N PHE A 416 36.00 -0.72 -2.27
CA PHE A 416 34.89 -0.31 -1.39
C PHE A 416 33.56 -0.16 -2.15
N TYR A 417 33.61 0.47 -3.32
CA TYR A 417 32.44 0.63 -4.19
C TYR A 417 31.87 -0.73 -4.64
N LEU A 418 32.73 -1.63 -5.13
CA LEU A 418 32.30 -2.98 -5.53
C LEU A 418 31.66 -3.75 -4.33
N GLY A 419 32.29 -3.66 -3.16
CA GLY A 419 31.75 -4.28 -1.95
C GLY A 419 30.40 -3.72 -1.53
N PHE A 420 30.21 -2.41 -1.63
CA PHE A 420 28.95 -1.75 -1.35
C PHE A 420 27.84 -2.18 -2.33
N GLU A 421 28.14 -2.20 -3.63
CA GLU A 421 27.22 -2.62 -4.67
C GLU A 421 26.87 -4.12 -4.57
N MET A 422 27.86 -4.99 -4.28
CA MET A 422 27.60 -6.42 -4.06
C MET A 422 26.73 -6.66 -2.82
N CYS A 423 26.90 -5.87 -1.75
CA CYS A 423 26.03 -5.93 -0.57
C CYS A 423 24.58 -5.58 -0.91
N LYS A 424 24.34 -4.53 -1.71
CA LYS A 424 22.99 -4.18 -2.20
C LYS A 424 22.43 -5.30 -3.07
N ALA A 425 23.20 -5.84 -4.00
CA ALA A 425 22.79 -6.92 -4.88
C ALA A 425 22.41 -8.19 -4.10
N MET A 426 23.20 -8.55 -3.08
CA MET A 426 22.90 -9.66 -2.17
C MET A 426 21.61 -9.42 -1.39
N THR A 427 21.42 -8.21 -0.86
CA THR A 427 20.19 -7.82 -0.16
C THR A 427 18.98 -7.94 -1.10
N ALA A 428 19.11 -7.49 -2.34
CA ALA A 428 18.05 -7.61 -3.35
C ALA A 428 17.68 -9.08 -3.62
N LEU A 429 18.66 -9.97 -3.78
CA LEU A 429 18.40 -11.41 -3.96
C LEU A 429 17.65 -12.00 -2.76
N GLN A 430 18.07 -11.68 -1.53
CA GLN A 430 17.44 -12.20 -0.30
C GLN A 430 16.01 -11.77 -0.15
N LEU A 431 15.71 -10.53 -0.52
CA LEU A 431 14.38 -9.91 -0.29
C LEU A 431 13.46 -10.03 -1.52
N GLY A 432 13.94 -10.46 -2.66
CA GLY A 432 13.15 -10.46 -3.90
C GLY A 432 12.93 -9.05 -4.45
N LYS A 433 13.99 -8.25 -4.49
CA LYS A 433 14.01 -6.90 -5.07
C LYS A 433 14.77 -6.86 -6.38
N GLN A 434 14.43 -5.92 -7.25
CA GLN A 434 15.20 -5.62 -8.43
C GLN A 434 16.47 -4.87 -8.02
N TYR A 435 17.62 -5.40 -8.41
CA TYR A 435 18.89 -4.71 -8.26
C TYR A 435 19.26 -4.00 -9.58
N ASN A 436 19.56 -2.71 -9.46
CA ASN A 436 20.18 -1.93 -10.53
C ASN A 436 21.42 -1.25 -9.95
N GLN A 437 22.57 -1.46 -10.57
CA GLN A 437 23.83 -0.85 -10.13
C GLN A 437 23.70 0.68 -10.12
N ASP A 438 24.28 1.35 -9.14
CA ASP A 438 24.25 2.81 -8.95
C ASP A 438 22.86 3.40 -8.62
N GLN A 439 21.89 2.56 -8.29
CA GLN A 439 20.56 2.97 -7.88
C GLN A 439 20.24 2.42 -6.49
N ALA A 440 19.48 3.19 -5.70
CA ALA A 440 18.94 2.68 -4.45
C ALA A 440 18.01 1.49 -4.70
N LEU A 441 17.97 0.55 -3.75
CA LEU A 441 16.90 -0.45 -3.73
C LEU A 441 15.56 0.25 -3.47
N ASP A 442 14.52 -0.23 -4.10
CA ASP A 442 13.17 0.30 -3.89
C ASP A 442 12.59 -0.20 -2.55
N TRP A 443 12.26 0.71 -1.66
CA TRP A 443 11.60 0.48 -0.38
C TRP A 443 10.23 1.18 -0.34
N GLY A 444 9.56 1.30 -1.51
CA GLY A 444 8.34 2.07 -1.62
C GLY A 444 8.56 3.53 -1.20
N PHE A 445 7.67 4.07 -0.39
CA PHE A 445 7.80 5.45 0.11
C PHE A 445 9.00 5.68 1.04
N LEU A 446 9.66 4.62 1.55
CA LEU A 446 10.88 4.72 2.34
C LEU A 446 12.16 4.85 1.48
N THR A 447 12.04 4.78 0.16
CA THR A 447 13.20 4.85 -0.74
C THR A 447 13.87 6.22 -0.63
N VAL A 448 15.16 6.20 -0.26
CA VAL A 448 16.01 7.39 -0.28
C VAL A 448 16.90 7.29 -1.52
N PRO A 449 16.75 8.22 -2.49
CA PRO A 449 17.58 8.21 -3.70
C PRO A 449 19.05 8.31 -3.36
N GLU A 450 19.87 7.50 -4.03
CA GLU A 450 21.32 7.61 -3.89
C GLU A 450 21.82 8.85 -4.63
N THR A 451 22.74 9.57 -3.99
CA THR A 451 23.44 10.66 -4.66
C THR A 451 24.39 10.06 -5.71
N ASP A 452 24.31 10.57 -6.94
CA ASP A 452 25.23 10.20 -8.03
C ASP A 452 26.69 10.47 -7.60
N ARG A 453 27.36 9.44 -7.14
CA ARG A 453 28.76 9.48 -6.68
C ARG A 453 29.76 9.42 -7.83
N HIS A 454 29.29 9.13 -9.05
CA HIS A 454 30.11 9.02 -10.25
C HIS A 454 30.35 10.36 -10.96
N ARG A 455 29.74 11.45 -10.57
CA ARG A 455 30.20 12.77 -10.98
C ARG A 455 31.59 12.99 -10.39
N VAL A 456 32.60 12.58 -11.15
CA VAL A 456 34.01 12.85 -10.92
C VAL A 456 34.13 14.33 -10.55
N SER A 457 34.36 14.62 -9.25
CA SER A 457 34.80 15.93 -8.85
C SER A 457 36.02 16.22 -9.70
N LYS A 458 35.94 17.21 -10.61
CA LYS A 458 37.10 17.64 -11.36
C LYS A 458 38.20 17.86 -10.34
N ARG A 459 39.19 16.93 -10.32
CA ARG A 459 40.40 17.07 -9.50
C ARG A 459 40.90 18.47 -9.77
N ARG A 460 40.85 19.35 -8.77
CA ARG A 460 41.62 20.58 -8.78
C ARG A 460 43.05 20.17 -9.08
N LYS A 461 43.54 20.48 -10.28
CA LYS A 461 44.97 20.48 -10.57
C LYS A 461 45.58 21.42 -9.55
N GLN A 462 46.27 20.89 -8.56
CA GLN A 462 47.19 21.64 -7.75
C GLN A 462 48.31 22.07 -8.69
N SER A 463 48.37 23.34 -9.01
CA SER A 463 49.51 24.02 -9.58
C SER A 463 50.61 24.15 -8.55
#